data_7126f18020305fbaa5886a77187cab02
#
_entry.id   7126f18020305fbaa5886a77187cab02
#
_cell.length_a   1.000
_cell.length_b   1.000
_cell.length_c   1.000
_cell.angle_alpha   90.00
_cell.angle_beta   90.00
_cell.angle_gamma   90.00
#
_symmetry.space_group_name_H-M   'P 1'
#
loop_
_entity.id
_entity.type
_entity.pdbx_description
1 polymer ?
#
loop_
_entity_poly.entity_id
_entity_poly.type
_entity_poly.pdbx_seq_one_letter_code
_entity_poly.pdbx_strand_id
1 'polypeptide(L)'
;MSRTRALADRVRALAAGRSLRNVLTLVTGATAAQALLFAARPILTRLYTPEAFGLLGVFIAPAYLLAILATLRYDDAIALPADRRDGAGVFLLAVLASVGTGLLLLLGLPFRTDIASALGTPELAALLVCVPPVTAALGVAAASRTWL
;
A
#
# COMPACT_ATOMS: atom_id res chain seq x y z
N MET A 1 17.48 -2.98 -48.52
CA MET A 1 17.36 -2.16 -47.27
C MET A 1 15.92 -1.75 -46.93
N SER A 2 14.88 -1.95 -47.74
CA SER A 2 13.51 -1.47 -47.46
C SER A 2 12.64 -2.45 -46.65
N ARG A 3 12.80 -3.77 -46.77
CA ARG A 3 11.98 -4.76 -46.08
C ARG A 3 12.20 -4.81 -44.57
N THR A 4 13.44 -4.60 -44.10
CA THR A 4 13.79 -4.59 -42.69
C THR A 4 13.24 -3.37 -41.96
N ARG A 5 13.21 -2.21 -42.60
CA ARG A 5 12.59 -1.00 -42.02
C ARG A 5 11.08 -1.14 -41.91
N ALA A 6 10.41 -1.66 -42.93
CA ALA A 6 8.95 -1.88 -42.92
C ALA A 6 8.53 -2.90 -41.85
N LEU A 7 9.33 -3.93 -41.57
CA LEU A 7 9.09 -4.87 -40.49
C LEU A 7 9.28 -4.22 -39.11
N ALA A 8 10.33 -3.41 -38.94
CA ALA A 8 10.57 -2.68 -37.70
C ALA A 8 9.44 -1.69 -37.37
N ASP A 9 8.92 -0.99 -38.39
CA ASP A 9 7.81 -0.03 -38.21
C ASP A 9 6.50 -0.74 -37.88
N ARG A 10 6.23 -1.92 -38.46
CA ARG A 10 5.06 -2.74 -38.11
C ARG A 10 5.15 -3.28 -36.68
N VAL A 11 6.32 -3.76 -36.23
CA VAL A 11 6.53 -4.22 -34.88
C VAL A 11 6.36 -3.08 -33.86
N ARG A 12 6.89 -1.88 -34.17
CA ARG A 12 6.68 -0.68 -33.35
C ARG A 12 5.22 -0.27 -33.26
N ALA A 13 4.49 -0.30 -34.35
CA ALA A 13 3.06 0.04 -34.38
C ALA A 13 2.22 -0.97 -33.56
N LEU A 14 2.53 -2.27 -33.64
CA LEU A 14 1.87 -3.30 -32.84
C LEU A 14 2.20 -3.19 -31.36
N ALA A 15 3.46 -2.88 -31.04
CA ALA A 15 3.89 -2.64 -29.65
C ALA A 15 3.21 -1.39 -29.08
N ALA A 16 3.14 -0.30 -29.84
CA ALA A 16 2.46 0.93 -29.45
C ALA A 16 0.95 0.70 -29.21
N GLY A 17 0.28 -0.07 -30.07
CA GLY A 17 -1.14 -0.40 -29.89
C GLY A 17 -1.42 -1.25 -28.65
N ARG A 18 -0.55 -2.22 -28.34
CA ARG A 18 -0.65 -3.02 -27.12
C ARG A 18 -0.39 -2.19 -25.87
N SER A 19 0.64 -1.34 -25.91
CA SER A 19 0.97 -0.44 -24.80
C SER A 19 -0.16 0.54 -24.52
N LEU A 20 -0.74 1.16 -25.56
CA LEU A 20 -1.86 2.07 -25.42
C LEU A 20 -3.09 1.37 -24.81
N ARG A 21 -3.41 0.16 -25.28
CA ARG A 21 -4.53 -0.63 -24.72
C ARG A 21 -4.30 -0.97 -23.24
N ASN A 22 -3.08 -1.35 -22.86
CA ASN A 22 -2.75 -1.65 -21.48
C ASN A 22 -2.87 -0.39 -20.59
N VAL A 23 -2.37 0.74 -21.05
CA VAL A 23 -2.51 2.03 -20.36
C VAL A 23 -3.98 2.41 -20.21
N LEU A 24 -4.79 2.30 -21.27
CA LEU A 24 -6.22 2.59 -21.21
C LEU A 24 -6.95 1.67 -20.22
N THR A 25 -6.62 0.38 -20.19
CA THR A 25 -7.21 -0.56 -19.23
C THR A 25 -6.86 -0.19 -17.81
N LEU A 26 -5.59 0.16 -17.54
CA LEU A 26 -5.16 0.61 -16.21
C LEU A 26 -5.85 1.91 -15.78
N VAL A 27 -5.88 2.90 -16.68
CA VAL A 27 -6.53 4.20 -16.41
C VAL A 27 -8.02 4.00 -16.17
N THR A 28 -8.71 3.22 -17.01
CA THR A 28 -10.14 2.97 -16.85
C THR A 28 -10.42 2.25 -15.51
N GLY A 29 -9.63 1.24 -15.17
CA GLY A 29 -9.75 0.52 -13.90
C GLY A 29 -9.53 1.43 -12.68
N ALA A 30 -8.47 2.24 -12.72
CA ALA A 30 -8.18 3.20 -11.66
C ALA A 30 -9.27 4.27 -11.53
N THR A 31 -9.76 4.81 -12.65
CA THR A 31 -10.86 5.79 -12.67
C THR A 31 -12.16 5.20 -12.13
N ALA A 32 -12.51 3.97 -12.53
CA ALA A 32 -13.68 3.28 -12.02
C ALA A 32 -13.61 3.04 -10.51
N ALA A 33 -12.45 2.62 -10.00
CA ALA A 33 -12.21 2.47 -8.57
C ALA A 33 -12.37 3.79 -7.80
N GLN A 34 -11.79 4.88 -8.33
CA GLN A 34 -11.92 6.22 -7.73
C GLN A 34 -13.36 6.73 -7.77
N ALA A 35 -14.07 6.51 -8.88
CA ALA A 35 -15.49 6.89 -8.99
C ALA A 35 -16.34 6.15 -7.97
N LEU A 36 -16.09 4.85 -7.75
CA LEU A 36 -16.77 4.04 -6.73
C LEU A 36 -16.50 4.58 -5.32
N LEU A 37 -15.24 4.87 -5.00
CA LEU A 37 -14.86 5.45 -3.71
C LEU A 37 -15.51 6.83 -3.50
N PHE A 38 -15.58 7.64 -4.54
CA PHE A 38 -16.21 8.96 -4.48
C PHE A 38 -17.72 8.84 -4.25
N ALA A 39 -18.38 7.90 -4.93
CA ALA A 39 -19.81 7.63 -4.75
C ALA A 39 -20.13 7.03 -3.37
N ALA A 40 -19.21 6.29 -2.77
CA ALA A 40 -19.37 5.72 -1.44
C ALA A 40 -19.30 6.79 -0.32
N ARG A 41 -18.56 7.89 -0.53
CA ARG A 41 -18.38 8.94 0.49
C ARG A 41 -19.68 9.52 1.04
N PRO A 42 -20.68 9.93 0.22
CA PRO A 42 -21.94 10.46 0.74
C PRO A 42 -22.73 9.44 1.56
N ILE A 43 -22.59 8.15 1.23
CA ILE A 43 -23.24 7.06 1.98
C ILE A 43 -22.56 6.93 3.35
N LEU A 44 -21.24 6.90 3.36
CA LEU A 44 -20.45 6.78 4.58
C LEU A 44 -20.68 7.97 5.52
N THR A 45 -20.72 9.21 4.99
CA THR A 45 -20.94 10.41 5.80
C THR A 45 -22.36 10.49 6.39
N ARG A 46 -23.32 9.76 5.85
CA ARG A 46 -24.67 9.62 6.44
C ARG A 46 -24.76 8.53 7.51
N LEU A 47 -23.91 7.52 7.40
CA LEU A 47 -23.88 6.36 8.31
C LEU A 47 -23.01 6.59 9.53
N TYR A 48 -21.93 7.36 9.38
CA TYR A 48 -20.94 7.60 10.42
C TYR A 48 -20.89 9.05 10.81
N THR A 49 -20.67 9.33 12.10
CA THR A 49 -20.54 10.69 12.61
C THR A 49 -19.17 11.28 12.24
N PRO A 50 -19.03 12.61 12.22
CA PRO A 50 -17.74 13.27 12.01
C PRO A 50 -16.66 12.82 13.00
N GLU A 51 -17.06 12.55 14.25
CA GLU A 51 -16.15 12.07 15.31
C GLU A 51 -15.58 10.69 14.97
N ALA A 52 -16.41 9.78 14.42
CA ALA A 52 -15.95 8.46 13.99
C ALA A 52 -14.94 8.56 12.85
N PHE A 53 -15.12 9.50 11.90
CA PHE A 53 -14.13 9.78 10.86
C PHE A 53 -12.86 10.39 11.42
N GLY A 54 -12.97 11.28 12.42
CA GLY A 54 -11.82 11.84 13.12
C GLY A 54 -10.99 10.76 13.79
N LEU A 55 -11.64 9.87 14.54
CA LEU A 55 -10.99 8.73 15.21
C LEU A 55 -10.31 7.79 14.21
N LEU A 56 -10.98 7.48 13.10
CA LEU A 56 -10.41 6.67 12.02
C LEU A 56 -9.17 7.34 11.41
N GLY A 57 -9.21 8.66 11.20
CA GLY A 57 -8.06 9.42 10.68
C GLY A 57 -6.85 9.38 11.60
N VAL A 58 -7.09 9.60 12.91
CA VAL A 58 -6.05 9.53 13.95
C VAL A 58 -5.45 8.13 14.05
N PHE A 59 -6.22 7.07 13.77
CA PHE A 59 -5.73 5.69 13.72
C PHE A 59 -4.95 5.38 12.44
N ILE A 60 -5.52 5.74 11.27
CA ILE A 60 -4.96 5.37 9.97
C ILE A 60 -3.65 6.09 9.67
N ALA A 61 -3.53 7.37 9.99
CA ALA A 61 -2.35 8.16 9.66
C ALA A 61 -1.05 7.58 10.25
N PRO A 62 -0.95 7.29 11.55
CA PRO A 62 0.24 6.65 12.10
C PRO A 62 0.42 5.21 11.61
N ALA A 63 -0.66 4.45 11.37
CA ALA A 63 -0.55 3.09 10.85
C ALA A 63 0.10 3.05 9.46
N TYR A 64 -0.27 3.97 8.55
CA TYR A 64 0.39 4.10 7.26
C TYR A 64 1.84 4.57 7.37
N LEU A 65 2.13 5.55 8.25
CA LEU A 65 3.49 6.01 8.47
C LEU A 65 4.39 4.87 8.98
N LEU A 66 3.90 4.11 9.96
CA LEU A 66 4.60 2.95 10.48
C LEU A 66 4.75 1.83 9.44
N ALA A 67 3.77 1.63 8.56
CA ALA A 67 3.89 0.66 7.48
C ALA A 67 4.99 1.03 6.48
N ILE A 68 5.13 2.32 6.12
CA ILE A 68 6.23 2.80 5.26
C ILE A 68 7.58 2.59 5.95
N LEU A 69 7.67 2.88 7.24
CA LEU A 69 8.88 2.64 8.03
C LEU A 69 9.17 1.14 8.19
N ALA A 70 8.13 0.32 8.32
CA ALA A 70 8.23 -1.13 8.49
C ALA A 70 8.88 -1.83 7.30
N THR A 71 8.55 -1.41 6.09
CA THR A 71 9.16 -1.96 4.87
C THR A 71 10.59 -1.45 4.66
N LEU A 72 11.02 -0.38 5.37
CA LEU A 72 12.27 0.35 5.11
C LEU A 72 12.46 0.66 3.61
N ARG A 73 11.34 0.79 2.89
CA ARG A 73 11.30 0.99 1.43
C ARG A 73 11.95 -0.15 0.62
N TYR A 74 12.12 -1.33 1.20
CA TYR A 74 12.60 -2.52 0.45
C TYR A 74 11.57 -2.98 -0.58
N ASP A 75 10.29 -2.64 -0.41
CA ASP A 75 9.24 -2.85 -1.40
C ASP A 75 9.59 -2.19 -2.75
N ASP A 76 10.14 -0.98 -2.76
CA ASP A 76 10.59 -0.32 -3.99
C ASP A 76 11.87 -0.98 -4.57
N ALA A 77 12.70 -1.57 -3.71
CA ALA A 77 13.95 -2.23 -4.11
C ALA A 77 13.74 -3.61 -4.74
N ILE A 78 12.57 -4.22 -4.59
CA ILE A 78 12.25 -5.56 -5.15
C ILE A 78 12.35 -5.57 -6.69
N ALA A 79 12.05 -4.44 -7.34
CA ALA A 79 12.07 -4.30 -8.80
C ALA A 79 13.47 -4.05 -9.39
N LEU A 80 14.50 -3.79 -8.57
CA LEU A 80 15.85 -3.43 -9.03
C LEU A 80 16.73 -4.60 -9.46
N PRO A 81 16.69 -5.80 -8.82
CA PRO A 81 17.55 -6.92 -9.19
C PRO A 81 17.22 -7.46 -10.58
N ALA A 82 18.29 -7.73 -11.37
CA ALA A 82 18.15 -8.38 -12.68
C ALA A 82 17.80 -9.87 -12.57
N ASP A 83 18.15 -10.51 -11.46
CA ASP A 83 17.91 -11.92 -11.19
C ASP A 83 16.75 -12.14 -10.23
N ARG A 84 15.86 -13.09 -10.55
CA ARG A 84 14.72 -13.46 -9.71
C ARG A 84 15.11 -13.95 -8.31
N ARG A 85 16.28 -14.54 -8.16
CA ARG A 85 16.78 -15.03 -6.86
C ARG A 85 17.09 -13.87 -5.91
N ASP A 86 17.72 -12.82 -6.43
CA ASP A 86 18.06 -11.65 -5.65
C ASP A 86 16.79 -10.85 -5.30
N GLY A 87 15.84 -10.75 -6.24
CA GLY A 87 14.51 -10.17 -5.98
C GLY A 87 13.76 -10.92 -4.88
N ALA A 88 13.81 -12.26 -4.85
CA ALA A 88 13.19 -13.04 -3.79
C ALA A 88 13.83 -12.79 -2.42
N GLY A 89 15.15 -12.57 -2.37
CA GLY A 89 15.85 -12.16 -1.14
C GLY A 89 15.36 -10.83 -0.61
N VAL A 90 15.24 -9.81 -1.47
CA VAL A 90 14.73 -8.48 -1.10
C VAL A 90 13.28 -8.56 -0.66
N PHE A 91 12.44 -9.34 -1.35
CA PHE A 91 11.05 -9.59 -0.94
C PHE A 91 10.97 -10.19 0.45
N LEU A 92 11.76 -11.23 0.73
CA LEU A 92 11.80 -11.85 2.06
C LEU A 92 12.23 -10.87 3.14
N LEU A 93 13.23 -10.02 2.86
CA LEU A 93 13.67 -8.97 3.78
C LEU A 93 12.55 -7.96 4.06
N ALA A 94 11.80 -7.52 3.03
CA ALA A 94 10.66 -6.62 3.20
C ALA A 94 9.57 -7.24 4.08
N VAL A 95 9.25 -8.53 3.87
CA VAL A 95 8.28 -9.27 4.68
C VAL A 95 8.76 -9.41 6.12
N LEU A 96 10.01 -9.82 6.33
CA LEU A 96 10.60 -9.98 7.67
C LEU A 96 10.66 -8.65 8.42
N ALA A 97 11.04 -7.56 7.75
CA ALA A 97 11.05 -6.22 8.32
C ALA A 97 9.64 -5.78 8.74
N SER A 98 8.64 -6.03 7.89
CA SER A 98 7.23 -5.69 8.18
C SER A 98 6.68 -6.46 9.38
N VAL A 99 6.91 -7.77 9.42
CA VAL A 99 6.48 -8.63 10.54
C VAL A 99 7.26 -8.27 11.80
N GLY A 100 8.58 -8.07 11.71
CA GLY A 100 9.44 -7.66 12.82
C GLY A 100 9.00 -6.33 13.43
N THR A 101 8.65 -5.34 12.60
CA THR A 101 8.11 -4.06 13.08
C THR A 101 6.75 -4.25 13.76
N GLY A 102 5.86 -5.08 13.20
CA GLY A 102 4.60 -5.42 13.86
C GLY A 102 4.81 -6.05 15.25
N LEU A 103 5.75 -6.99 15.36
CA LEU A 103 6.12 -7.60 16.64
C LEU A 103 6.74 -6.58 17.61
N LEU A 104 7.59 -5.67 17.12
CA LEU A 104 8.16 -4.60 17.92
C LEU A 104 7.08 -3.68 18.49
N LEU A 105 6.07 -3.34 17.68
CA LEU A 105 4.96 -2.51 18.10
C LEU A 105 4.09 -3.16 19.20
N LEU A 106 4.09 -4.50 19.31
CA LEU A 106 3.43 -5.20 20.43
C LEU A 106 4.02 -4.80 21.78
N LEU A 107 5.31 -4.45 21.83
CA LEU A 107 5.96 -3.97 23.06
C LEU A 107 5.42 -2.61 23.52
N GLY A 108 4.81 -1.84 22.62
CA GLY A 108 4.16 -0.57 22.92
C GLY A 108 2.74 -0.72 23.48
N LEU A 109 2.11 -1.90 23.38
CA LEU A 109 0.72 -2.11 23.82
C LEU A 109 0.46 -1.83 25.31
N PRO A 110 1.39 -2.09 26.26
CA PRO A 110 1.19 -1.72 27.66
C PRO A 110 0.95 -0.21 27.85
N PHE A 111 1.54 0.62 26.98
CA PHE A 111 1.47 2.09 27.04
C PHE A 111 0.31 2.69 26.23
N ARG A 112 -0.59 1.85 25.68
CA ARG A 112 -1.68 2.29 24.81
C ARG A 112 -2.61 3.32 25.44
N THR A 113 -2.87 3.22 26.76
CA THR A 113 -3.73 4.14 27.49
C THR A 113 -3.06 5.50 27.67
N ASP A 114 -1.76 5.51 27.94
CA ASP A 114 -0.98 6.73 28.10
C ASP A 114 -0.84 7.47 26.76
N ILE A 115 -0.59 6.72 25.69
CA ILE A 115 -0.53 7.25 24.31
C ILE A 115 -1.90 7.85 23.92
N ALA A 116 -3.00 7.14 24.16
CA ALA A 116 -4.35 7.60 23.82
C ALA A 116 -4.73 8.86 24.63
N SER A 117 -4.38 8.92 25.92
CA SER A 117 -4.63 10.08 26.75
C SER A 117 -3.80 11.30 26.34
N ALA A 118 -2.53 11.09 25.96
CA ALA A 118 -1.66 12.15 25.44
C ALA A 118 -2.17 12.75 24.11
N LEU A 119 -2.85 11.93 23.29
CA LEU A 119 -3.50 12.35 22.06
C LEU A 119 -4.90 12.97 22.28
N GLY A 120 -5.37 13.06 23.53
CA GLY A 120 -6.68 13.60 23.87
C GLY A 120 -7.88 12.75 23.40
N THR A 121 -7.65 11.49 23.03
CA THR A 121 -8.67 10.57 22.52
C THR A 121 -8.58 9.21 23.22
N PRO A 122 -9.11 9.06 24.43
CA PRO A 122 -9.03 7.81 25.22
C PRO A 122 -9.60 6.58 24.48
N GLU A 123 -10.61 6.78 23.63
CA GLU A 123 -11.24 5.75 22.81
C GLU A 123 -10.24 5.09 21.82
N LEU A 124 -9.17 5.82 21.48
CA LEU A 124 -8.11 5.31 20.61
C LEU A 124 -7.37 4.12 21.25
N ALA A 125 -7.35 4.01 22.57
CA ALA A 125 -6.66 2.93 23.28
C ALA A 125 -7.11 1.52 22.84
N ALA A 126 -8.40 1.36 22.51
CA ALA A 126 -8.94 0.10 22.00
C ALA A 126 -8.44 -0.17 20.57
N LEU A 127 -8.35 0.86 19.74
CA LEU A 127 -7.91 0.75 18.34
C LEU A 127 -6.39 0.53 18.22
N LEU A 128 -5.60 1.05 19.18
CA LEU A 128 -4.14 0.87 19.18
C LEU A 128 -3.72 -0.61 19.23
N VAL A 129 -4.59 -1.50 19.75
CA VAL A 129 -4.35 -2.96 19.70
C VAL A 129 -4.28 -3.48 18.26
N CYS A 130 -4.98 -2.83 17.33
CA CYS A 130 -4.99 -3.21 15.93
C CYS A 130 -3.79 -2.66 15.14
N VAL A 131 -3.04 -1.69 15.67
CA VAL A 131 -1.90 -1.07 14.95
C VAL A 131 -0.83 -2.09 14.56
N PRO A 132 -0.32 -2.95 15.46
CA PRO A 132 0.70 -3.93 15.11
C PRO A 132 0.32 -4.86 13.95
N PRO A 133 -0.84 -5.57 13.99
CA PRO A 133 -1.21 -6.47 12.90
C PRO A 133 -1.54 -5.71 11.62
N VAL A 134 -2.14 -4.53 11.70
CA VAL A 134 -2.45 -3.71 10.52
C VAL A 134 -1.17 -3.22 9.86
N THR A 135 -0.19 -2.74 10.63
CA THR A 135 1.12 -2.29 10.11
C THR A 135 1.85 -3.44 9.40
N ALA A 136 1.92 -4.61 10.03
CA ALA A 136 2.52 -5.80 9.42
C ALA A 136 1.80 -6.20 8.12
N ALA A 137 0.47 -6.24 8.13
CA ALA A 137 -0.33 -6.60 6.96
C ALA A 137 -0.16 -5.62 5.80
N LEU A 138 -0.15 -4.31 6.08
CA LEU A 138 0.08 -3.27 5.07
C LEU A 138 1.48 -3.37 4.46
N GLY A 139 2.51 -3.63 5.27
CA GLY A 139 3.88 -3.82 4.78
C GLY A 139 4.03 -5.06 3.90
N VAL A 140 3.46 -6.19 4.31
CA VAL A 140 3.45 -7.41 3.50
C VAL A 140 2.65 -7.21 2.21
N ALA A 141 1.52 -6.52 2.26
CA ALA A 141 0.73 -6.19 1.07
C ALA A 141 1.48 -5.25 0.12
N ALA A 142 2.26 -4.30 0.63
CA ALA A 142 3.11 -3.42 -0.18
C ALA A 142 4.18 -4.23 -0.92
N ALA A 143 4.93 -5.07 -0.21
CA ALA A 143 5.94 -5.95 -0.78
C ALA A 143 5.35 -6.89 -1.85
N SER A 144 4.18 -7.49 -1.59
CA SER A 144 3.52 -8.41 -2.51
C SER A 144 3.07 -7.74 -3.81
N ARG A 145 2.65 -6.47 -3.76
CA ARG A 145 2.25 -5.71 -4.96
C ARG A 145 3.42 -5.45 -5.92
N THR A 146 4.61 -5.31 -5.38
CA THR A 146 5.81 -5.05 -6.18
C THR A 146 6.41 -6.35 -6.73
N TRP A 147 6.15 -7.48 -6.08
CA TRP A 147 6.61 -8.80 -6.52
C TRP A 147 5.81 -9.37 -7.71
N LEU A 148 4.52 -9.03 -7.83
CA LEU A 148 3.60 -9.52 -8.88
C LEU A 148 3.78 -8.77 -10.21
#